data_7d51be7e6135fc9fb705eb7233b5951d
#
_entry.id   7d51be7e6135fc9fb705eb7233b5951d
#
_cell.length_a   1.000
_cell.length_b   1.000
_cell.length_c   1.000
_cell.angle_alpha   90.00
_cell.angle_beta   90.00
_cell.angle_gamma   90.00
#
_symmetry.space_group_name_H-M   'P 1'
#
loop_
_entity.id
_entity.type
_entity.pdbx_description
1 polymer ?
#
loop_
_entity_poly.entity_id
_entity_poly.type
_entity_poly.pdbx_seq_one_letter_code
_entity_poly.pdbx_strand_id
1 'polypeptide(L)'
;MIEILKSILYGIVEGITEWLPISSTGHMILLEEIMPMNVSKSFWSMFLVVIQLGAILAVVVLYWNKIFPFRKIKEGKYTSVKSIWILWSKILVATIPAAFIGLALDDWIDAHLYNGFVVAIMLILVGVAFIYIENRNKDMCPSVNSLSALSYKDALIIGLFQVVAAVLPGTSRSGATIVGGLMIGVSRAVAAEFTFFLAIPVMFGASLLKLVKFGLAFSVLEIFILVIGMIVAFFVSIFVIRFLMSYIKKHDFKVFGWYRIVLGAFVLIFFAIRALL
;
A
#
# COMPACT_ATOMS: atom_id res chain seq x y z
N MET A 1 23.58 -1.66 -16.67
CA MET A 1 22.59 -2.61 -17.25
C MET A 1 21.98 -3.52 -16.19
N ILE A 2 22.79 -4.16 -15.33
CA ILE A 2 22.27 -5.05 -14.26
C ILE A 2 21.32 -4.32 -13.30
N GLU A 3 21.65 -3.10 -12.87
CA GLU A 3 20.78 -2.35 -11.94
C GLU A 3 19.41 -1.98 -12.55
N ILE A 4 19.35 -1.80 -13.87
CA ILE A 4 18.09 -1.59 -14.59
C ILE A 4 17.24 -2.88 -14.57
N LEU A 5 17.86 -4.05 -14.79
CA LEU A 5 17.15 -5.33 -14.69
C LEU A 5 16.63 -5.59 -13.28
N LYS A 6 17.40 -5.27 -12.24
CA LYS A 6 16.96 -5.31 -10.86
C LYS A 6 15.79 -4.35 -10.63
N SER A 7 15.85 -3.13 -11.16
CA SER A 7 14.75 -2.16 -11.06
C SER A 7 13.44 -2.68 -11.68
N ILE A 8 13.52 -3.39 -12.80
CA ILE A 8 12.36 -4.07 -13.40
C ILE A 8 11.78 -5.09 -12.41
N LEU A 9 12.63 -5.92 -11.79
CA LEU A 9 12.18 -6.91 -10.81
C LEU A 9 11.54 -6.25 -9.59
N TYR A 10 12.17 -5.19 -9.04
CA TYR A 10 11.61 -4.39 -7.96
C TYR A 10 10.25 -3.77 -8.35
N GLY A 11 10.12 -3.27 -9.57
CA GLY A 11 8.87 -2.76 -10.11
C GLY A 11 7.76 -3.82 -10.21
N ILE A 12 8.12 -5.05 -10.61
CA ILE A 12 7.18 -6.17 -10.65
C ILE A 12 6.72 -6.52 -9.23
N VAL A 13 7.66 -6.70 -8.30
CA VAL A 13 7.35 -7.04 -6.91
C VAL A 13 6.50 -5.95 -6.26
N GLU A 14 6.86 -4.68 -6.43
CA GLU A 14 6.07 -3.55 -5.93
C GLU A 14 4.65 -3.55 -6.50
N GLY A 15 4.53 -3.64 -7.82
CA GLY A 15 3.23 -3.62 -8.49
C GLY A 15 2.30 -4.77 -8.09
N ILE A 16 2.86 -5.93 -7.69
CA ILE A 16 2.09 -7.07 -7.18
C ILE A 16 1.72 -6.84 -5.72
N THR A 17 2.70 -6.54 -4.89
CA THR A 17 2.58 -6.69 -3.43
C THR A 17 1.99 -5.46 -2.74
N GLU A 18 1.93 -4.32 -3.42
CA GLU A 18 1.34 -3.11 -2.87
C GLU A 18 -0.20 -3.19 -2.78
N TRP A 19 -0.84 -3.77 -3.80
CA TRP A 19 -2.31 -3.85 -3.86
C TRP A 19 -2.86 -5.10 -3.21
N LEU A 20 -2.17 -6.22 -3.32
CA LEU A 20 -2.49 -7.40 -2.55
C LEU A 20 -2.15 -7.15 -1.07
N PRO A 21 -3.03 -7.53 -0.13
CA PRO A 21 -2.77 -7.25 1.27
C PRO A 21 -1.73 -8.22 1.87
N ILE A 22 -0.53 -8.30 1.25
CA ILE A 22 0.55 -9.25 1.59
C ILE A 22 1.86 -8.60 2.04
N SER A 23 1.91 -7.27 2.08
CA SER A 23 3.07 -6.42 2.47
C SER A 23 4.20 -6.34 1.44
N SER A 24 4.23 -5.24 0.71
CA SER A 24 5.35 -4.88 -0.17
C SER A 24 6.67 -4.78 0.60
N THR A 25 6.68 -4.17 1.78
CA THR A 25 7.87 -4.07 2.65
C THR A 25 8.51 -5.43 2.94
N GLY A 26 7.70 -6.45 3.28
CA GLY A 26 8.21 -7.79 3.57
C GLY A 26 8.93 -8.43 2.37
N HIS A 27 8.40 -8.21 1.17
CA HIS A 27 8.99 -8.72 -0.07
C HIS A 27 10.24 -7.93 -0.47
N MET A 28 10.20 -6.60 -0.32
CA MET A 28 11.33 -5.73 -0.66
C MET A 28 12.55 -6.03 0.20
N ILE A 29 12.38 -6.26 1.51
CA ILE A 29 13.47 -6.64 2.41
C ILE A 29 14.11 -7.96 1.98
N LEU A 30 13.30 -8.99 1.65
CA LEU A 30 13.83 -10.26 1.16
C LEU A 30 14.55 -10.10 -0.19
N LEU A 31 13.97 -9.31 -1.08
CA LEU A 31 14.55 -9.10 -2.40
C LEU A 31 15.86 -8.33 -2.30
N GLU A 32 15.98 -7.37 -1.39
CA GLU A 32 17.22 -6.63 -1.11
C GLU A 32 18.33 -7.56 -0.62
N GLU A 33 18.00 -8.52 0.25
CA GLU A 33 18.98 -9.50 0.74
C GLU A 33 19.50 -10.46 -0.35
N ILE A 34 18.63 -10.82 -1.30
CA ILE A 34 18.98 -11.76 -2.39
C ILE A 34 19.63 -11.03 -3.57
N MET A 35 19.14 -9.84 -3.89
CA MET A 35 19.54 -9.08 -5.08
C MET A 35 19.74 -7.58 -4.74
N PRO A 36 20.69 -7.24 -3.86
CA PRO A 36 20.92 -5.85 -3.48
C PRO A 36 21.28 -4.99 -4.70
N MET A 37 20.75 -3.77 -4.74
CA MET A 37 21.11 -2.79 -5.77
C MET A 37 22.43 -2.10 -5.41
N ASN A 38 23.31 -1.95 -6.38
CA ASN A 38 24.57 -1.22 -6.20
C ASN A 38 24.36 0.29 -6.43
N VAL A 39 23.71 0.92 -5.46
CA VAL A 39 23.37 2.34 -5.43
C VAL A 39 23.65 2.91 -4.03
N SER A 40 23.65 4.24 -3.88
CA SER A 40 23.82 4.86 -2.57
C SER A 40 22.65 4.50 -1.62
N LYS A 41 22.94 4.40 -0.32
CA LYS A 41 21.91 4.12 0.69
C LYS A 41 20.77 5.16 0.68
N SER A 42 21.12 6.43 0.42
CA SER A 42 20.14 7.52 0.31
C SER A 42 19.24 7.34 -0.91
N PHE A 43 19.80 7.00 -2.07
CA PHE A 43 19.02 6.68 -3.26
C PHE A 43 18.12 5.47 -3.03
N TRP A 44 18.64 4.41 -2.44
CA TRP A 44 17.90 3.20 -2.15
C TRP A 44 16.66 3.46 -1.25
N SER A 45 16.86 4.18 -0.13
CA SER A 45 15.76 4.56 0.76
C SER A 45 14.70 5.42 0.05
N MET A 46 15.12 6.33 -0.83
CA MET A 46 14.23 7.13 -1.65
C MET A 46 13.51 6.26 -2.70
N PHE A 47 14.23 5.39 -3.42
CA PHE A 47 13.72 4.53 -4.48
C PHE A 47 12.57 3.65 -3.99
N LEU A 48 12.71 2.97 -2.83
CA LEU A 48 11.68 2.10 -2.24
C LEU A 48 10.34 2.81 -2.00
N VAL A 49 10.38 4.11 -1.73
CA VAL A 49 9.15 4.88 -1.50
C VAL A 49 8.63 5.50 -2.80
N VAL A 50 9.51 6.02 -3.64
CA VAL A 50 9.11 6.75 -4.85
C VAL A 50 8.64 5.82 -5.97
N ILE A 51 9.11 4.58 -6.02
CA ILE A 51 8.61 3.57 -6.98
C ILE A 51 7.10 3.33 -6.82
N GLN A 52 6.56 3.53 -5.63
CA GLN A 52 5.13 3.44 -5.32
C GLN A 52 4.28 4.46 -6.09
N LEU A 53 4.86 5.59 -6.53
CA LEU A 53 4.15 6.54 -7.40
C LEU A 53 3.71 5.90 -8.72
N GLY A 54 4.51 5.00 -9.27
CA GLY A 54 4.10 4.20 -10.43
C GLY A 54 2.84 3.38 -10.14
N ALA A 55 2.83 2.70 -9.00
CA ALA A 55 1.68 1.91 -8.56
C ALA A 55 0.44 2.79 -8.32
N ILE A 56 0.57 3.97 -7.70
CA ILE A 56 -0.55 4.90 -7.46
C ILE A 56 -1.16 5.40 -8.77
N LEU A 57 -0.35 5.70 -9.76
CA LEU A 57 -0.84 6.14 -11.06
C LEU A 57 -1.79 5.12 -11.70
N ALA A 58 -1.60 3.82 -11.43
CA ALA A 58 -2.53 2.78 -11.88
C ALA A 58 -3.93 2.95 -11.25
N VAL A 59 -4.01 3.29 -9.97
CA VAL A 59 -5.30 3.61 -9.31
C VAL A 59 -5.93 4.84 -9.93
N VAL A 60 -5.14 5.91 -10.12
CA VAL A 60 -5.64 7.15 -10.71
C VAL A 60 -6.23 6.90 -12.09
N VAL A 61 -5.55 6.12 -12.94
CA VAL A 61 -6.03 5.80 -14.29
C VAL A 61 -7.25 4.89 -14.25
N LEU A 62 -7.24 3.81 -13.45
CA LEU A 62 -8.35 2.85 -13.38
C LEU A 62 -9.64 3.46 -12.81
N TYR A 63 -9.49 4.37 -11.87
CA TYR A 63 -10.62 4.96 -11.12
C TYR A 63 -10.81 6.44 -11.41
N TRP A 64 -10.25 6.97 -12.52
CA TRP A 64 -10.34 8.38 -12.88
C TRP A 64 -11.75 8.95 -12.71
N ASN A 65 -12.75 8.27 -13.25
CA ASN A 65 -14.15 8.71 -13.19
C ASN A 65 -14.75 8.70 -11.77
N LYS A 66 -14.13 8.02 -10.82
CA LYS A 66 -14.58 7.96 -9.42
C LYS A 66 -13.87 8.97 -8.52
N ILE A 67 -12.69 9.45 -8.92
CA ILE A 67 -11.85 10.33 -8.11
C ILE A 67 -11.72 11.74 -8.68
N PHE A 68 -11.91 11.92 -10.00
CA PHE A 68 -11.81 13.24 -10.61
C PHE A 68 -13.14 14.00 -10.47
N PRO A 69 -13.17 15.15 -9.74
CA PRO A 69 -14.42 15.77 -9.31
C PRO A 69 -15.11 16.63 -10.38
N PHE A 70 -14.51 16.80 -11.55
CA PHE A 70 -15.08 17.59 -12.63
C PHE A 70 -15.50 16.68 -13.78
N ARG A 71 -16.75 16.87 -14.25
CA ARG A 71 -17.29 16.15 -15.43
C ARG A 71 -17.66 17.14 -16.52
N LYS A 72 -17.31 16.79 -17.74
CA LYS A 72 -17.71 17.55 -18.92
C LYS A 72 -19.21 17.31 -19.18
N ILE A 73 -19.98 18.37 -19.25
CA ILE A 73 -21.38 18.38 -19.70
C ILE A 73 -21.47 18.83 -21.15
N LYS A 74 -22.68 18.76 -21.74
CA LYS A 74 -22.94 19.25 -23.11
C LYS A 74 -22.46 20.71 -23.21
N GLU A 75 -21.95 21.10 -24.40
CA GLU A 75 -21.43 22.44 -24.71
C GLU A 75 -20.03 22.80 -24.14
N GLY A 76 -19.21 21.81 -23.78
CA GLY A 76 -17.83 22.07 -23.34
C GLY A 76 -17.69 22.62 -21.93
N LYS A 77 -18.79 22.82 -21.19
CA LYS A 77 -18.78 23.24 -19.78
C LYS A 77 -18.46 22.07 -18.85
N TYR A 78 -17.83 22.37 -17.72
CA TYR A 78 -17.55 21.41 -16.65
C TYR A 78 -18.49 21.62 -15.47
N THR A 79 -18.95 20.54 -14.86
CA THR A 79 -19.70 20.57 -13.59
C THR A 79 -18.93 19.86 -12.50
N SER A 80 -19.05 20.35 -11.28
CA SER A 80 -18.46 19.72 -10.10
C SER A 80 -19.37 18.63 -9.57
N VAL A 81 -18.81 17.46 -9.22
CA VAL A 81 -19.54 16.31 -8.68
C VAL A 81 -19.36 16.26 -7.17
N LYS A 82 -20.38 16.74 -6.44
CA LYS A 82 -20.35 16.86 -4.97
C LYS A 82 -20.02 15.55 -4.25
N SER A 83 -20.49 14.41 -4.75
CA SER A 83 -20.20 13.11 -4.14
C SER A 83 -18.72 12.73 -4.17
N ILE A 84 -17.98 13.19 -5.17
CA ILE A 84 -16.53 12.95 -5.27
C ILE A 84 -15.77 13.83 -4.27
N TRP A 85 -16.20 15.08 -4.05
CA TRP A 85 -15.61 15.94 -3.01
C TRP A 85 -15.86 15.39 -1.61
N ILE A 86 -17.05 14.82 -1.35
CA ILE A 86 -17.34 14.12 -0.10
C ILE A 86 -16.46 12.89 0.07
N LEU A 87 -16.20 12.13 -1.01
CA LEU A 87 -15.25 11.01 -0.97
C LEU A 87 -13.84 11.49 -0.61
N TRP A 88 -13.35 12.55 -1.25
CA TRP A 88 -12.04 13.12 -0.96
C TRP A 88 -11.93 13.63 0.48
N SER A 89 -12.97 14.27 1.02
CA SER A 89 -12.95 14.70 2.42
C SER A 89 -12.88 13.51 3.40
N LYS A 90 -13.54 12.38 3.11
CA LYS A 90 -13.42 11.14 3.89
C LYS A 90 -12.00 10.54 3.78
N ILE A 91 -11.41 10.56 2.58
CA ILE A 91 -10.02 10.12 2.35
C ILE A 91 -9.05 10.98 3.18
N LEU A 92 -9.22 12.30 3.19
CA LEU A 92 -8.39 13.21 4.00
C LEU A 92 -8.53 12.93 5.50
N VAL A 93 -9.75 12.76 6.00
CA VAL A 93 -10.00 12.38 7.41
C VAL A 93 -9.27 11.08 7.77
N ALA A 94 -9.28 10.08 6.90
CA ALA A 94 -8.57 8.81 7.12
C ALA A 94 -7.04 8.95 6.98
N THR A 95 -6.56 9.92 6.19
CA THR A 95 -5.12 10.15 5.97
C THR A 95 -4.45 10.84 7.15
N ILE A 96 -5.12 11.82 7.78
CA ILE A 96 -4.53 12.71 8.78
C ILE A 96 -3.85 11.96 9.94
N PRO A 97 -4.47 10.96 10.61
CA PRO A 97 -3.84 10.29 11.74
C PRO A 97 -2.50 9.64 11.39
N ALA A 98 -2.45 8.91 10.28
CA ALA A 98 -1.24 8.23 9.84
C ALA A 98 -0.17 9.20 9.32
N ALA A 99 -0.57 10.27 8.64
CA ALA A 99 0.36 11.31 8.19
C ALA A 99 1.01 12.03 9.37
N PHE A 100 0.22 12.38 10.41
CA PHE A 100 0.75 13.04 11.61
C PHE A 100 1.75 12.14 12.35
N ILE A 101 1.39 10.89 12.61
CA ILE A 101 2.24 9.92 13.33
C ILE A 101 3.47 9.56 12.49
N GLY A 102 3.29 9.30 11.17
CA GLY A 102 4.39 8.97 10.28
C GLY A 102 5.42 10.10 10.19
N LEU A 103 4.98 11.36 10.03
CA LEU A 103 5.90 12.50 9.99
C LEU A 103 6.61 12.74 11.33
N ALA A 104 5.91 12.53 12.45
CA ALA A 104 6.48 12.76 13.79
C ALA A 104 7.48 11.68 14.19
N LEU A 105 7.35 10.46 13.69
CA LEU A 105 8.11 9.29 14.14
C LEU A 105 8.95 8.63 13.04
N ASP A 106 9.02 9.17 11.81
CA ASP A 106 9.71 8.57 10.64
C ASP A 106 11.12 8.08 11.00
N ASP A 107 11.96 8.99 11.49
CA ASP A 107 13.37 8.67 11.81
C ASP A 107 13.49 7.67 12.99
N TRP A 108 12.58 7.73 13.96
CA TRP A 108 12.58 6.79 15.09
C TRP A 108 12.13 5.39 14.65
N ILE A 109 11.11 5.29 13.80
CA ILE A 109 10.61 4.03 13.26
C ILE A 109 11.68 3.36 12.40
N ASP A 110 12.32 4.13 11.50
CA ASP A 110 13.40 3.63 10.65
C ASP A 110 14.57 3.09 11.50
N ALA A 111 14.93 3.77 12.59
CA ALA A 111 16.04 3.37 13.44
C ALA A 111 15.75 2.13 14.33
N HIS A 112 14.50 1.93 14.78
CA HIS A 112 14.21 0.93 15.82
C HIS A 112 13.31 -0.22 15.32
N LEU A 113 12.39 0.04 14.40
CA LEU A 113 11.38 -0.92 13.99
C LEU A 113 11.59 -1.47 12.56
N TYR A 114 12.39 -0.81 11.72
CA TYR A 114 12.62 -1.25 10.34
C TYR A 114 13.66 -2.37 10.31
N ASN A 115 13.26 -3.58 10.72
CA ASN A 115 14.11 -4.76 10.72
C ASN A 115 13.30 -6.03 10.40
N GLY A 116 14.01 -7.08 9.94
CA GLY A 116 13.40 -8.32 9.48
C GLY A 116 12.55 -9.04 10.52
N PHE A 117 12.89 -8.95 11.82
CA PHE A 117 12.10 -9.61 12.88
C PHE A 117 10.76 -8.93 13.09
N VAL A 118 10.73 -7.59 13.19
CA VAL A 118 9.47 -6.83 13.31
C VAL A 118 8.58 -7.10 12.10
N VAL A 119 9.15 -7.03 10.89
CA VAL A 119 8.42 -7.31 9.64
C VAL A 119 7.82 -8.72 9.64
N ALA A 120 8.59 -9.73 10.05
CA ALA A 120 8.13 -11.12 10.11
C ALA A 120 6.97 -11.30 11.10
N ILE A 121 7.09 -10.73 12.30
CA ILE A 121 6.04 -10.78 13.32
C ILE A 121 4.77 -10.11 12.81
N MET A 122 4.89 -8.92 12.20
CA MET A 122 3.73 -8.20 11.68
C MET A 122 3.07 -8.89 10.48
N LEU A 123 3.86 -9.56 9.64
CA LEU A 123 3.31 -10.42 8.58
C LEU A 123 2.41 -11.50 9.19
N ILE A 124 2.88 -12.21 10.21
CA ILE A 124 2.13 -13.28 10.87
C ILE A 124 0.88 -12.72 11.58
N LEU A 125 1.04 -11.67 12.39
CA LEU A 125 -0.08 -11.10 13.17
C LEU A 125 -1.22 -10.61 12.27
N VAL A 126 -0.90 -9.88 11.20
CA VAL A 126 -1.93 -9.39 10.27
C VAL A 126 -2.48 -10.55 9.41
N GLY A 127 -1.66 -11.57 9.13
CA GLY A 127 -2.14 -12.81 8.50
C GLY A 127 -3.21 -13.51 9.35
N VAL A 128 -2.95 -13.65 10.66
CA VAL A 128 -3.94 -14.19 11.62
C VAL A 128 -5.17 -13.29 11.71
N ALA A 129 -4.98 -11.96 11.73
CA ALA A 129 -6.10 -11.01 11.76
C ALA A 129 -7.03 -11.17 10.55
N PHE A 130 -6.50 -11.39 9.32
CA PHE A 130 -7.31 -11.68 8.14
C PHE A 130 -8.14 -12.95 8.30
N ILE A 131 -7.53 -14.03 8.76
CA ILE A 131 -8.23 -15.31 8.95
C ILE A 131 -9.32 -15.16 10.01
N TYR A 132 -9.00 -14.50 11.12
CA TYR A 132 -9.95 -14.26 12.22
C TYR A 132 -11.15 -13.43 11.76
N ILE A 133 -10.91 -12.29 11.10
CA ILE A 133 -11.99 -11.37 10.71
C ILE A 133 -12.88 -11.98 9.63
N GLU A 134 -12.32 -12.72 8.68
CA GLU A 134 -13.09 -13.40 7.64
C GLU A 134 -13.93 -14.54 8.20
N ASN A 135 -13.42 -15.28 9.19
CA ASN A 135 -14.20 -16.32 9.87
C ASN A 135 -15.34 -15.70 10.70
N ARG A 136 -15.06 -14.61 11.43
CA ARG A 136 -16.08 -13.88 12.19
C ARG A 136 -17.20 -13.34 11.28
N ASN A 137 -16.83 -12.85 10.10
CA ASN A 137 -17.77 -12.21 9.17
C ASN A 137 -18.42 -13.19 8.18
N LYS A 138 -18.18 -14.51 8.31
CA LYS A 138 -18.62 -15.52 7.33
C LYS A 138 -20.12 -15.46 7.04
N ASP A 139 -20.94 -15.31 8.09
CA ASP A 139 -22.40 -15.31 8.00
C ASP A 139 -23.01 -13.91 8.18
N MET A 140 -22.17 -12.86 8.19
CA MET A 140 -22.60 -11.48 8.38
C MET A 140 -22.88 -10.79 7.04
N CYS A 141 -24.02 -10.11 6.94
CA CYS A 141 -24.26 -9.20 5.85
C CYS A 141 -23.54 -7.86 6.10
N PRO A 142 -22.68 -7.40 5.19
CA PRO A 142 -22.02 -6.11 5.36
C PRO A 142 -23.02 -4.96 5.47
N SER A 143 -22.80 -4.06 6.40
CA SER A 143 -23.64 -2.86 6.60
C SER A 143 -23.31 -1.74 5.61
N VAL A 144 -22.07 -1.70 5.11
CA VAL A 144 -21.58 -0.67 4.17
C VAL A 144 -21.18 -1.33 2.84
N ASN A 145 -22.06 -1.19 1.84
CA ASN A 145 -21.92 -1.83 0.52
C ASN A 145 -21.58 -0.86 -0.63
N SER A 146 -21.35 0.42 -0.33
CA SER A 146 -20.94 1.42 -1.30
C SER A 146 -20.06 2.48 -0.67
N LEU A 147 -19.20 3.15 -1.47
CA LEU A 147 -18.36 4.27 -1.01
C LEU A 147 -19.18 5.46 -0.51
N SER A 148 -20.38 5.66 -1.07
CA SER A 148 -21.31 6.71 -0.61
C SER A 148 -21.87 6.44 0.78
N ALA A 149 -22.12 5.16 1.11
CA ALA A 149 -22.63 4.75 2.41
C ALA A 149 -21.56 4.79 3.53
N LEU A 150 -20.26 4.78 3.17
CA LEU A 150 -19.17 4.92 4.14
C LEU A 150 -19.30 6.25 4.88
N SER A 151 -19.36 6.23 6.21
CA SER A 151 -19.44 7.44 7.04
C SER A 151 -18.05 8.04 7.31
N TYR A 152 -17.97 9.27 7.83
CA TYR A 152 -16.73 9.87 8.32
C TYR A 152 -16.14 9.10 9.50
N LYS A 153 -16.98 8.51 10.35
CA LYS A 153 -16.55 7.65 11.45
C LYS A 153 -15.86 6.39 10.92
N ASP A 154 -16.42 5.74 9.91
CA ASP A 154 -15.84 4.57 9.28
C ASP A 154 -14.49 4.91 8.64
N ALA A 155 -14.43 6.04 7.91
CA ALA A 155 -13.19 6.54 7.31
C ALA A 155 -12.11 6.80 8.36
N LEU A 156 -12.46 7.43 9.49
CA LEU A 156 -11.53 7.67 10.60
C LEU A 156 -11.03 6.35 11.21
N ILE A 157 -11.92 5.38 11.45
CA ILE A 157 -11.51 4.07 11.99
C ILE A 157 -10.55 3.37 11.03
N ILE A 158 -10.84 3.34 9.73
CA ILE A 158 -9.92 2.78 8.72
C ILE A 158 -8.58 3.53 8.74
N GLY A 159 -8.60 4.85 8.90
CA GLY A 159 -7.42 5.68 9.06
C GLY A 159 -6.60 5.37 10.30
N LEU A 160 -7.24 5.04 11.43
CA LEU A 160 -6.55 4.60 12.65
C LEU A 160 -5.87 3.24 12.44
N PHE A 161 -6.46 2.32 11.70
CA PHE A 161 -5.78 1.09 11.29
C PHE A 161 -4.56 1.38 10.39
N GLN A 162 -4.63 2.43 9.57
CA GLN A 162 -3.47 2.86 8.79
C GLN A 162 -2.31 3.34 9.67
N VAL A 163 -2.58 3.93 10.84
CA VAL A 163 -1.53 4.30 11.80
C VAL A 163 -0.73 3.08 12.23
N VAL A 164 -1.37 1.94 12.45
CA VAL A 164 -0.67 0.68 12.78
C VAL A 164 0.33 0.31 11.69
N ALA A 165 -0.06 0.47 10.42
CA ALA A 165 0.83 0.21 9.29
C ALA A 165 1.93 1.26 9.12
N ALA A 166 1.69 2.50 9.52
CA ALA A 166 2.70 3.56 9.49
C ALA A 166 3.78 3.35 10.57
N VAL A 167 3.41 2.81 11.74
CA VAL A 167 4.32 2.60 12.88
C VAL A 167 5.03 1.26 12.83
N LEU A 168 4.36 0.19 12.36
CA LEU A 168 4.86 -1.18 12.41
C LEU A 168 5.15 -1.70 10.99
N PRO A 169 6.42 -1.66 10.53
CA PRO A 169 6.81 -2.19 9.22
C PRO A 169 6.41 -3.66 9.06
N GLY A 170 6.01 -4.06 7.86
CA GLY A 170 5.49 -5.41 7.62
C GLY A 170 3.98 -5.56 7.79
N THR A 171 3.30 -4.63 8.48
CA THR A 171 1.83 -4.64 8.65
C THR A 171 1.11 -4.61 7.31
N SER A 172 1.65 -3.92 6.31
CA SER A 172 0.98 -3.57 5.05
C SER A 172 -0.13 -2.53 5.25
N ARG A 173 0.00 -1.40 4.58
CA ARG A 173 -1.03 -0.37 4.59
C ARG A 173 -2.38 -0.93 4.11
N SER A 174 -2.38 -1.59 2.95
CA SER A 174 -3.59 -2.21 2.41
C SER A 174 -4.14 -3.32 3.32
N GLY A 175 -3.25 -4.11 3.95
CA GLY A 175 -3.66 -5.12 4.92
C GLY A 175 -4.39 -4.54 6.12
N ALA A 176 -3.81 -3.54 6.78
CA ALA A 176 -4.39 -2.90 7.96
C ALA A 176 -5.73 -2.22 7.65
N THR A 177 -5.79 -1.41 6.59
CA THR A 177 -7.01 -0.67 6.23
C THR A 177 -8.16 -1.57 5.79
N ILE A 178 -7.86 -2.68 5.08
CA ILE A 178 -8.88 -3.68 4.72
C ILE A 178 -9.39 -4.38 5.99
N VAL A 179 -8.50 -4.87 6.88
CA VAL A 179 -8.90 -5.48 8.16
C VAL A 179 -9.76 -4.52 8.96
N GLY A 180 -9.35 -3.24 9.08
CA GLY A 180 -10.12 -2.22 9.77
C GLY A 180 -11.52 -2.01 9.18
N GLY A 181 -11.64 -1.96 7.86
CA GLY A 181 -12.92 -1.86 7.16
C GLY A 181 -13.81 -3.08 7.41
N LEU A 182 -13.27 -4.30 7.29
CA LEU A 182 -14.00 -5.54 7.54
C LEU A 182 -14.49 -5.65 9.00
N MET A 183 -13.70 -5.16 9.96
CA MET A 183 -14.07 -5.17 11.38
C MET A 183 -15.31 -4.35 11.70
N ILE A 184 -15.55 -3.27 10.98
CA ILE A 184 -16.69 -2.37 11.16
C ILE A 184 -17.86 -2.67 10.20
N GLY A 185 -17.80 -3.81 9.48
CA GLY A 185 -18.88 -4.26 8.61
C GLY A 185 -18.90 -3.64 7.21
N VAL A 186 -17.78 -3.09 6.75
CA VAL A 186 -17.61 -2.66 5.36
C VAL A 186 -17.42 -3.89 4.46
N SER A 187 -18.08 -3.93 3.31
CA SER A 187 -17.92 -5.03 2.36
C SER A 187 -16.49 -5.10 1.80
N ARG A 188 -16.03 -6.31 1.42
CA ARG A 188 -14.68 -6.55 0.88
C ARG A 188 -14.34 -5.61 -0.27
N ALA A 189 -15.27 -5.44 -1.21
CA ALA A 189 -15.06 -4.59 -2.37
C ALA A 189 -14.91 -3.10 -1.99
N VAL A 190 -15.73 -2.60 -1.08
CA VAL A 190 -15.67 -1.20 -0.62
C VAL A 190 -14.41 -0.96 0.22
N ALA A 191 -14.04 -1.90 1.09
CA ALA A 191 -12.83 -1.80 1.90
C ALA A 191 -11.57 -1.75 1.02
N ALA A 192 -11.47 -2.63 0.00
CA ALA A 192 -10.36 -2.61 -0.96
C ALA A 192 -10.34 -1.31 -1.79
N GLU A 193 -11.49 -0.89 -2.34
CA GLU A 193 -11.56 0.31 -3.17
C GLU A 193 -11.24 1.58 -2.37
N PHE A 194 -11.75 1.72 -1.15
CA PHE A 194 -11.42 2.85 -0.28
C PHE A 194 -9.93 2.86 0.11
N THR A 195 -9.36 1.67 0.37
CA THR A 195 -7.93 1.48 0.62
C THR A 195 -7.07 1.97 -0.55
N PHE A 196 -7.48 1.70 -1.80
CA PHE A 196 -6.76 2.19 -2.98
C PHE A 196 -6.78 3.72 -3.07
N PHE A 197 -7.92 4.35 -2.79
CA PHE A 197 -8.02 5.80 -2.82
C PHE A 197 -7.25 6.46 -1.68
N LEU A 198 -7.23 5.83 -0.51
CA LEU A 198 -6.46 6.29 0.63
C LEU A 198 -4.94 6.24 0.36
N ALA A 199 -4.49 5.35 -0.53
CA ALA A 199 -3.10 5.30 -0.97
C ALA A 199 -2.64 6.58 -1.66
N ILE A 200 -3.52 7.24 -2.42
CA ILE A 200 -3.15 8.38 -3.27
C ILE A 200 -2.49 9.50 -2.45
N PRO A 201 -3.15 10.12 -1.47
CA PRO A 201 -2.53 11.20 -0.71
C PRO A 201 -1.36 10.75 0.16
N VAL A 202 -1.43 9.54 0.74
CA VAL A 202 -0.42 9.03 1.66
C VAL A 202 0.91 8.78 0.94
N MET A 203 0.88 8.01 -0.14
CA MET A 203 2.09 7.66 -0.88
C MET A 203 2.64 8.84 -1.68
N PHE A 204 1.76 9.70 -2.20
CA PHE A 204 2.21 10.94 -2.83
C PHE A 204 2.95 11.83 -1.83
N GLY A 205 2.40 12.01 -0.64
CA GLY A 205 3.04 12.79 0.43
C GLY A 205 4.37 12.18 0.89
N ALA A 206 4.40 10.87 1.12
CA ALA A 206 5.63 10.16 1.50
C ALA A 206 6.71 10.25 0.42
N SER A 207 6.34 10.07 -0.84
CA SER A 207 7.27 10.18 -1.97
C SER A 207 7.82 11.58 -2.14
N LEU A 208 6.96 12.60 -2.00
CA LEU A 208 7.39 14.00 -2.04
C LEU A 208 8.39 14.30 -0.92
N LEU A 209 8.12 13.83 0.30
CA LEU A 209 9.03 14.00 1.43
C LEU A 209 10.40 13.34 1.17
N LYS A 210 10.42 12.10 0.70
CA LYS A 210 11.68 11.38 0.40
C LYS A 210 12.43 12.03 -0.77
N LEU A 211 11.75 12.53 -1.79
CA LEU A 211 12.37 13.31 -2.89
C LEU A 211 13.00 14.60 -2.39
N VAL A 212 12.31 15.36 -1.53
CA VAL A 212 12.83 16.60 -0.94
C VAL A 212 14.03 16.31 -0.04
N LYS A 213 13.97 15.26 0.81
CA LYS A 213 15.10 14.84 1.66
C LYS A 213 16.31 14.36 0.84
N PHE A 214 16.09 13.66 -0.27
CA PHE A 214 17.16 13.19 -1.17
C PHE A 214 17.80 14.34 -1.95
N GLY A 215 17.02 15.33 -2.37
CA GLY A 215 17.46 16.44 -3.21
C GLY A 215 17.35 16.14 -4.71
N LEU A 216 17.91 17.05 -5.54
CA LEU A 216 17.79 16.96 -6.99
C LEU A 216 19.07 16.43 -7.69
N ALA A 217 20.07 15.99 -6.93
CA ALA A 217 21.35 15.55 -7.46
C ALA A 217 21.32 14.08 -7.88
N PHE A 218 20.54 13.76 -8.91
CA PHE A 218 20.46 12.43 -9.50
C PHE A 218 21.55 12.21 -10.54
N SER A 219 22.19 11.04 -10.53
CA SER A 219 22.92 10.55 -11.69
C SER A 219 21.95 10.12 -12.79
N VAL A 220 22.42 10.12 -14.05
CA VAL A 220 21.61 9.66 -15.20
C VAL A 220 21.13 8.21 -14.99
N LEU A 221 21.98 7.35 -14.43
CA LEU A 221 21.64 5.95 -14.14
C LEU A 221 20.53 5.85 -13.10
N GLU A 222 20.56 6.63 -12.03
CA GLU A 222 19.53 6.65 -10.98
C GLU A 222 18.18 7.09 -11.53
N ILE A 223 18.15 8.07 -12.44
CA ILE A 223 16.92 8.48 -13.12
C ILE A 223 16.35 7.30 -13.92
N PHE A 224 17.15 6.59 -14.70
CA PHE A 224 16.70 5.42 -15.45
C PHE A 224 16.18 4.31 -14.55
N ILE A 225 16.88 3.99 -13.46
CA ILE A 225 16.48 3.01 -12.47
C ILE A 225 15.10 3.38 -11.91
N LEU A 226 14.93 4.62 -11.45
CA LEU A 226 13.68 5.07 -10.85
C LEU A 226 12.51 5.05 -11.85
N VAL A 227 12.70 5.64 -13.02
CA VAL A 227 11.64 5.75 -14.04
C VAL A 227 11.22 4.38 -14.56
N ILE A 228 12.17 3.48 -14.83
CA ILE A 228 11.85 2.12 -15.30
C ILE A 228 11.11 1.33 -14.22
N GLY A 229 11.58 1.39 -12.96
CA GLY A 229 10.87 0.77 -11.84
C GLY A 229 9.44 1.26 -11.70
N MET A 230 9.21 2.57 -11.77
CA MET A 230 7.88 3.17 -11.72
C MET A 230 6.98 2.75 -12.89
N ILE A 231 7.51 2.71 -14.11
CA ILE A 231 6.76 2.28 -15.31
C ILE A 231 6.33 0.82 -15.15
N VAL A 232 7.23 -0.05 -14.72
CA VAL A 232 6.91 -1.47 -14.50
C VAL A 232 5.89 -1.63 -13.39
N ALA A 233 6.08 -0.96 -12.24
CA ALA A 233 5.14 -0.96 -11.13
C ALA A 233 3.73 -0.50 -11.59
N PHE A 234 3.66 0.54 -12.43
CA PHE A 234 2.40 1.03 -13.00
C PHE A 234 1.65 -0.05 -13.81
N PHE A 235 2.31 -0.65 -14.79
CA PHE A 235 1.65 -1.65 -15.64
C PHE A 235 1.25 -2.90 -14.86
N VAL A 236 2.14 -3.41 -14.00
CA VAL A 236 1.83 -4.58 -13.14
C VAL A 236 0.67 -4.27 -12.21
N SER A 237 0.64 -3.09 -11.61
CA SER A 237 -0.44 -2.64 -10.73
C SER A 237 -1.81 -2.62 -11.42
N ILE A 238 -1.89 -2.21 -12.68
CA ILE A 238 -3.15 -2.23 -13.45
C ILE A 238 -3.74 -3.65 -13.48
N PHE A 239 -2.90 -4.66 -13.77
CA PHE A 239 -3.35 -6.05 -13.82
C PHE A 239 -3.74 -6.57 -12.44
N VAL A 240 -2.92 -6.29 -11.43
CA VAL A 240 -3.12 -6.79 -10.06
C VAL A 240 -4.36 -6.17 -9.40
N ILE A 241 -4.60 -4.87 -9.57
CA ILE A 241 -5.82 -4.22 -9.04
C ILE A 241 -7.07 -4.85 -9.67
N ARG A 242 -7.09 -5.04 -10.99
CA ARG A 242 -8.20 -5.70 -11.69
C ARG A 242 -8.39 -7.14 -11.22
N PHE A 243 -7.30 -7.88 -11.08
CA PHE A 243 -7.31 -9.24 -10.55
C PHE A 243 -7.91 -9.27 -9.13
N LEU A 244 -7.40 -8.45 -8.20
CA LEU A 244 -7.87 -8.43 -6.83
C LEU A 244 -9.36 -8.09 -6.75
N MET A 245 -9.81 -7.04 -7.46
CA MET A 245 -11.22 -6.65 -7.47
C MET A 245 -12.14 -7.73 -8.06
N SER A 246 -11.66 -8.49 -9.02
CA SER A 246 -12.40 -9.66 -9.54
C SER A 246 -12.41 -10.82 -8.55
N TYR A 247 -11.27 -11.09 -7.90
CA TYR A 247 -11.08 -12.18 -6.95
C TYR A 247 -11.99 -12.03 -5.72
N ILE A 248 -11.99 -10.86 -5.08
CA ILE A 248 -12.75 -10.62 -3.85
C ILE A 248 -14.28 -10.56 -4.03
N LYS A 249 -14.78 -10.55 -5.28
CA LYS A 249 -16.21 -10.72 -5.56
C LYS A 249 -16.70 -12.14 -5.27
N LYS A 250 -15.82 -13.13 -5.36
CA LYS A 250 -16.14 -14.57 -5.25
C LYS A 250 -15.43 -15.25 -4.09
N HIS A 251 -14.37 -14.64 -3.54
CA HIS A 251 -13.50 -15.22 -2.53
C HIS A 251 -13.31 -14.25 -1.37
N ASP A 252 -12.84 -14.77 -0.24
CA ASP A 252 -12.45 -14.00 0.93
C ASP A 252 -10.93 -13.69 0.94
N PHE A 253 -10.49 -12.93 1.95
CA PHE A 253 -9.08 -12.57 2.10
C PHE A 253 -8.23 -13.62 2.84
N LYS A 254 -8.77 -14.78 3.20
CA LYS A 254 -8.02 -15.81 3.97
C LYS A 254 -6.79 -16.33 3.26
N VAL A 255 -6.83 -16.45 1.92
CA VAL A 255 -5.65 -16.88 1.14
C VAL A 255 -4.47 -15.93 1.35
N PHE A 256 -4.72 -14.62 1.41
CA PHE A 256 -3.66 -13.64 1.69
C PHE A 256 -3.20 -13.72 3.15
N GLY A 257 -4.10 -14.06 4.08
CA GLY A 257 -3.76 -14.33 5.47
C GLY A 257 -2.78 -15.50 5.60
N TRP A 258 -3.08 -16.63 4.98
CA TRP A 258 -2.19 -17.79 4.97
C TRP A 258 -0.86 -17.51 4.29
N TYR A 259 -0.87 -16.84 3.14
CA TYR A 259 0.35 -16.42 2.46
C TYR A 259 1.26 -15.59 3.38
N ARG A 260 0.70 -14.61 4.10
CA ARG A 260 1.44 -13.76 5.03
C ARG A 260 2.05 -14.55 6.18
N ILE A 261 1.32 -15.53 6.74
CA ILE A 261 1.84 -16.37 7.83
C ILE A 261 3.03 -17.19 7.33
N VAL A 262 2.91 -17.82 6.16
CA VAL A 262 4.00 -18.61 5.56
C VAL A 262 5.20 -17.72 5.24
N LEU A 263 4.98 -16.57 4.61
CA LEU A 263 6.04 -15.60 4.31
C LEU A 263 6.71 -15.09 5.58
N GLY A 264 5.91 -14.72 6.61
CA GLY A 264 6.45 -14.26 7.88
C GLY A 264 7.26 -15.31 8.62
N ALA A 265 6.82 -16.57 8.61
CA ALA A 265 7.59 -17.67 9.16
C ALA A 265 8.91 -17.88 8.40
N PHE A 266 8.88 -17.80 7.06
CA PHE A 266 10.08 -17.87 6.24
C PHE A 266 11.06 -16.74 6.54
N VAL A 267 10.58 -15.48 6.59
CA VAL A 267 11.40 -14.29 6.93
C VAL A 267 12.01 -14.46 8.33
N LEU A 268 11.23 -14.91 9.31
CA LEU A 268 11.71 -15.12 10.68
C LEU A 268 12.83 -16.14 10.75
N ILE A 269 12.66 -17.29 10.08
CA ILE A 269 13.67 -18.35 10.01
C ILE A 269 14.93 -17.85 9.29
N PHE A 270 14.78 -17.15 8.16
CA PHE A 270 15.89 -16.62 7.39
C PHE A 270 16.77 -15.67 8.24
N PHE A 271 16.15 -14.70 8.93
CA PHE A 271 16.91 -13.76 9.77
C PHE A 271 17.44 -14.42 11.05
N ALA A 272 16.74 -15.42 11.61
CA ALA A 272 17.24 -16.18 12.76
C ALA A 272 18.52 -16.97 12.41
N ILE A 273 18.54 -17.66 11.25
CA ILE A 273 19.73 -18.38 10.77
C ILE A 273 20.86 -17.40 10.53
N ARG A 274 20.59 -16.26 9.88
CA ARG A 274 21.61 -15.24 9.60
C ARG A 274 22.21 -14.60 10.87
N ALA A 275 21.44 -14.50 11.94
CA ALA A 275 21.91 -13.98 13.22
C ALA A 275 22.80 -14.99 13.99
N LEU A 276 22.77 -16.27 13.59
CA LEU A 276 23.57 -17.34 14.19
C LEU A 276 24.89 -17.61 13.42
N LEU A 277 24.98 -17.14 12.17
CA LEU A 277 26.18 -17.24 11.30
C LEU A 277 27.05 -15.98 11.42
#